data_0b95e36ba4df0ef3e2d459ffc1b8a2c4
#
_entry.id   0b95e36ba4df0ef3e2d459ffc1b8a2c4
#
_cell.length_a   1.000
_cell.length_b   1.000
_cell.length_c   1.000
_cell.angle_alpha   90.00
_cell.angle_beta   90.00
_cell.angle_gamma   90.00
#
_symmetry.space_group_name_H-M   'P 1'
#
loop_
_entity.id
_entity.type
_entity.pdbx_description
1 polymer ?
#
loop_
_entity_poly.entity_id
_entity_poly.type
_entity_poly.pdbx_seq_one_letter_code
_entity_poly.pdbx_strand_id
1 'polypeptide(L)'
;ELLLAQRLAQSQFGQPWSTLPHVEQRQLRTRIYREVTKELWIGTFHALFARMLRFDIDKFKDPEGLTWTKQFSIYDEADAQSLVKEIVTQELQLDPKRFEPKKVRWAISNAKNQGWSPDDLEANAEGQRGKLSADVYRRYRKALAANNALDFDDLLLLPVQLLQQNEQVRGYWYRRFRHVLVDEYQD
;
A
#
# COMPACT_ATOMS: atom_id res chain seq x y z
N GLU A 1 -14.09 14.55 -13.56
CA GLU A 1 -13.57 15.59 -14.47
C GLU A 1 -14.53 15.93 -15.59
N LEU A 2 -15.12 14.95 -16.30
CA LEU A 2 -16.01 15.20 -17.46
C LEU A 2 -17.24 16.04 -17.09
N LEU A 3 -17.90 15.74 -15.97
CA LEU A 3 -19.08 16.52 -15.51
C LEU A 3 -18.73 17.96 -15.17
N LEU A 4 -17.59 18.20 -14.56
CA LEU A 4 -17.07 19.55 -14.29
C LEU A 4 -16.72 20.28 -15.58
N ALA A 5 -16.10 19.58 -16.54
CA ALA A 5 -15.78 20.13 -17.84
C ALA A 5 -17.05 20.53 -18.61
N GLN A 6 -18.10 19.70 -18.58
CA GLN A 6 -19.40 20.02 -19.18
C GLN A 6 -20.05 21.26 -18.55
N ARG A 7 -20.08 21.34 -17.21
CA ARG A 7 -20.63 22.48 -16.49
C ARG A 7 -19.88 23.78 -16.79
N LEU A 8 -18.53 23.72 -16.78
CA LEU A 8 -17.69 24.89 -17.08
C LEU A 8 -17.81 25.31 -18.54
N ALA A 9 -17.89 24.36 -19.49
CA ALA A 9 -18.11 24.65 -20.89
C ALA A 9 -19.41 25.39 -21.10
N GLN A 10 -20.51 24.90 -20.52
CA GLN A 10 -21.80 25.55 -20.58
C GLN A 10 -21.83 26.93 -19.94
N SER A 11 -21.16 27.07 -18.77
CA SER A 11 -21.14 28.34 -18.02
C SER A 11 -20.26 29.41 -18.69
N GLN A 12 -19.15 29.06 -19.29
CA GLN A 12 -18.17 30.02 -19.82
C GLN A 12 -18.34 30.31 -21.31
N PHE A 13 -18.77 29.32 -22.10
CA PHE A 13 -18.87 29.42 -23.54
C PHE A 13 -20.31 29.31 -24.07
N GLY A 14 -21.27 28.98 -23.20
CA GLY A 14 -22.64 28.75 -23.58
C GLY A 14 -22.87 27.54 -24.48
N GLN A 15 -21.87 26.67 -24.61
CA GLN A 15 -21.86 25.52 -25.50
C GLN A 15 -21.54 24.21 -24.75
N PRO A 16 -22.05 23.06 -25.26
CA PRO A 16 -21.68 21.75 -24.74
C PRO A 16 -20.19 21.48 -24.91
N TRP A 17 -19.60 20.76 -23.95
CA TRP A 17 -18.21 20.33 -23.98
C TRP A 17 -17.79 19.69 -25.33
N SER A 18 -18.64 18.84 -25.88
CA SER A 18 -18.40 18.09 -27.13
C SER A 18 -18.28 18.97 -28.38
N THR A 19 -18.80 20.20 -28.33
CA THR A 19 -18.79 21.15 -29.46
C THR A 19 -17.63 22.15 -29.37
N LEU A 20 -16.92 22.20 -28.25
CA LEU A 20 -15.80 23.11 -28.09
C LEU A 20 -14.60 22.70 -28.95
N PRO A 21 -13.86 23.65 -29.51
CA PRO A 21 -12.58 23.40 -30.14
C PRO A 21 -11.58 22.67 -29.21
N HIS A 22 -10.73 21.83 -29.77
CA HIS A 22 -9.76 21.05 -28.98
C HIS A 22 -8.84 21.91 -28.10
N VAL A 23 -8.52 23.14 -28.53
CA VAL A 23 -7.70 24.09 -27.75
C VAL A 23 -8.44 24.49 -26.46
N GLU A 24 -9.70 24.85 -26.56
CA GLU A 24 -10.54 25.24 -25.43
C GLU A 24 -10.80 24.07 -24.48
N GLN A 25 -11.05 22.88 -25.03
CA GLN A 25 -11.16 21.66 -24.23
C GLN A 25 -9.88 21.40 -23.42
N ARG A 26 -8.70 21.55 -24.03
CA ARG A 26 -7.40 21.40 -23.36
C ARG A 26 -7.22 22.44 -22.26
N GLN A 27 -7.55 23.70 -22.53
CA GLN A 27 -7.45 24.79 -21.56
C GLN A 27 -8.34 24.53 -20.34
N LEU A 28 -9.60 24.14 -20.55
CA LEU A 28 -10.52 23.80 -19.47
C LEU A 28 -10.06 22.59 -18.66
N ARG A 29 -9.57 21.53 -19.32
CA ARG A 29 -8.98 20.37 -18.60
C ARG A 29 -7.81 20.79 -17.73
N THR A 30 -6.89 21.59 -18.27
CA THR A 30 -5.73 22.08 -17.52
C THR A 30 -6.16 22.91 -16.32
N ARG A 31 -7.18 23.76 -16.50
CA ARG A 31 -7.75 24.56 -15.41
C ARG A 31 -8.39 23.70 -14.34
N ILE A 32 -9.25 22.76 -14.70
CA ILE A 32 -9.88 21.80 -13.78
C ILE A 32 -8.81 21.04 -13.00
N TYR A 33 -7.78 20.56 -13.69
CA TYR A 33 -6.67 19.88 -13.05
C TYR A 33 -6.00 20.75 -12.00
N ARG A 34 -5.65 21.99 -12.34
CA ARG A 34 -4.94 22.90 -11.41
C ARG A 34 -5.79 23.32 -10.23
N GLU A 35 -7.05 23.68 -10.48
CA GLU A 35 -7.92 24.31 -9.47
C GLU A 35 -8.68 23.30 -8.60
N VAL A 36 -8.94 22.11 -9.13
CA VAL A 36 -9.80 21.12 -8.45
C VAL A 36 -9.09 19.79 -8.20
N THR A 37 -8.60 19.15 -9.28
CA THR A 37 -8.19 17.73 -9.17
C THR A 37 -6.77 17.54 -8.65
N LYS A 38 -5.88 18.53 -8.80
CA LYS A 38 -4.49 18.45 -8.32
C LYS A 38 -4.39 18.18 -6.82
N GLU A 39 -5.31 18.76 -6.05
CA GLU A 39 -5.34 18.63 -4.60
C GLU A 39 -6.11 17.38 -4.11
N LEU A 40 -6.86 16.73 -5.00
CA LEU A 40 -7.61 15.52 -4.67
C LEU A 40 -6.68 14.31 -4.64
N TRP A 41 -6.92 13.47 -3.67
CA TRP A 41 -6.27 12.17 -3.57
C TRP A 41 -7.22 11.12 -4.15
N ILE A 42 -7.03 10.80 -5.44
CA ILE A 42 -7.85 9.83 -6.17
C ILE A 42 -6.94 8.70 -6.61
N GLY A 43 -7.32 7.47 -6.30
CA GLY A 43 -6.57 6.28 -6.66
C GLY A 43 -6.99 5.07 -5.86
N THR A 44 -6.31 3.95 -6.07
CA THR A 44 -6.48 2.74 -5.27
C THR A 44 -5.92 2.94 -3.85
N PHE A 45 -6.39 2.15 -2.90
CA PHE A 45 -5.85 2.16 -1.52
C PHE A 45 -4.32 2.02 -1.51
N HIS A 46 -3.78 1.07 -2.27
CA HIS A 46 -2.33 0.86 -2.37
C HIS A 46 -1.59 2.12 -2.82
N ALA A 47 -2.07 2.78 -3.87
CA ALA A 47 -1.42 4.00 -4.40
C ALA A 47 -1.48 5.17 -3.40
N LEU A 48 -2.64 5.37 -2.76
CA LEU A 48 -2.82 6.45 -1.79
C LEU A 48 -2.04 6.18 -0.50
N PHE A 49 -2.01 4.96 -0.02
CA PHE A 49 -1.27 4.57 1.18
C PHE A 49 0.25 4.55 0.95
N ALA A 50 0.71 4.10 -0.22
CA ALA A 50 2.12 4.25 -0.60
C ALA A 50 2.53 5.73 -0.58
N ARG A 51 1.68 6.63 -1.11
CA ARG A 51 1.91 8.07 -1.05
C ARG A 51 1.92 8.59 0.37
N MET A 52 1.02 8.14 1.26
CA MET A 52 1.00 8.49 2.68
C MET A 52 2.29 8.04 3.38
N LEU A 53 2.72 6.80 3.17
CA LEU A 53 3.96 6.27 3.74
C LEU A 53 5.20 7.05 3.29
N ARG A 54 5.25 7.54 2.04
CA ARG A 54 6.36 8.41 1.59
C ARG A 54 6.44 9.74 2.32
N PHE A 55 5.38 10.17 3.01
CA PHE A 55 5.43 11.34 3.89
C PHE A 55 5.88 10.99 5.31
N ASP A 56 5.45 9.86 5.85
CA ASP A 56 5.46 9.65 7.30
C ASP A 56 6.05 8.31 7.76
N ILE A 57 6.56 7.43 6.88
CA ILE A 57 7.08 6.10 7.27
C ILE A 57 8.24 6.18 8.27
N ASP A 58 9.02 7.24 8.23
CA ASP A 58 10.09 7.51 9.18
C ASP A 58 9.62 7.73 10.64
N LYS A 59 8.32 7.93 10.81
CA LYS A 59 7.66 8.05 12.12
C LYS A 59 7.07 6.73 12.62
N PHE A 60 7.07 5.70 11.78
CA PHE A 60 6.64 4.37 12.18
C PHE A 60 7.64 3.74 13.12
N LYS A 61 7.16 3.18 14.22
CA LYS A 61 7.96 2.45 15.19
C LYS A 61 7.60 0.98 15.11
N ASP A 62 8.46 0.22 14.45
CA ASP A 62 8.32 -1.22 14.38
C ASP A 62 8.65 -1.86 15.74
N PRO A 63 7.86 -2.81 16.24
CA PRO A 63 8.11 -3.48 17.52
C PRO A 63 9.45 -4.21 17.60
N GLU A 64 9.96 -4.70 16.47
CA GLU A 64 11.27 -5.38 16.38
C GLU A 64 12.41 -4.40 16.03
N GLY A 65 12.12 -3.09 15.95
CA GLY A 65 13.11 -2.05 15.65
C GLY A 65 13.48 -1.94 14.17
N LEU A 66 12.70 -2.55 13.27
CA LEU A 66 12.90 -2.39 11.83
C LEU A 66 12.57 -0.96 11.39
N THR A 67 13.30 -0.45 10.42
CA THR A 67 13.15 0.92 9.94
C THR A 67 13.11 0.99 8.42
N TRP A 68 12.36 1.96 7.90
CA TRP A 68 12.29 2.27 6.47
C TRP A 68 12.49 3.76 6.24
N THR A 69 13.03 4.10 5.09
CA THR A 69 13.11 5.48 4.64
C THR A 69 11.99 5.81 3.65
N LYS A 70 11.74 7.10 3.43
CA LYS A 70 10.71 7.58 2.49
C LYS A 70 10.94 7.16 1.03
N GLN A 71 12.17 6.76 0.69
CA GLN A 71 12.57 6.29 -0.64
C GLN A 71 12.46 4.77 -0.79
N PHE A 72 11.60 4.12 -0.02
CA PHE A 72 11.41 2.68 -0.09
C PHE A 72 11.02 2.20 -1.51
N SER A 73 11.48 1.02 -1.88
CA SER A 73 11.05 0.30 -3.07
C SER A 73 9.77 -0.47 -2.79
N ILE A 74 9.00 -0.75 -3.82
CA ILE A 74 7.80 -1.59 -3.71
C ILE A 74 8.11 -2.89 -4.46
N TYR A 75 8.09 -4.01 -3.72
CA TYR A 75 8.22 -5.34 -4.28
C TYR A 75 6.88 -5.82 -4.80
N ASP A 76 6.87 -6.27 -6.03
CA ASP A 76 5.70 -6.94 -6.60
C ASP A 76 5.60 -8.40 -6.12
N GLU A 77 4.59 -9.15 -6.58
CA GLU A 77 4.40 -10.53 -6.15
C GLU A 77 5.55 -11.44 -6.62
N ALA A 78 6.20 -11.14 -7.75
CA ALA A 78 7.34 -11.91 -8.24
C ALA A 78 8.58 -11.68 -7.36
N ASP A 79 8.83 -10.43 -6.98
CA ASP A 79 9.91 -10.06 -6.06
C ASP A 79 9.71 -10.70 -4.68
N ALA A 80 8.50 -10.57 -4.13
CA ALA A 80 8.12 -11.13 -2.84
C ALA A 80 8.25 -12.66 -2.83
N GLN A 81 7.79 -13.33 -3.88
CA GLN A 81 7.91 -14.78 -4.03
C GLN A 81 9.38 -15.23 -4.16
N SER A 82 10.19 -14.45 -4.87
CA SER A 82 11.64 -14.74 -5.03
C SER A 82 12.36 -14.63 -3.71
N LEU A 83 12.08 -13.59 -2.92
CA LEU A 83 12.66 -13.40 -1.61
C LEU A 83 12.26 -14.52 -0.62
N VAL A 84 10.98 -14.91 -0.59
CA VAL A 84 10.53 -16.04 0.24
C VAL A 84 11.20 -17.34 -0.20
N LYS A 85 11.35 -17.58 -1.51
CA LYS A 85 12.05 -18.75 -2.03
C LYS A 85 13.51 -18.77 -1.59
N GLU A 86 14.21 -17.65 -1.66
CA GLU A 86 15.59 -17.52 -1.21
C GLU A 86 15.72 -17.87 0.27
N ILE A 87 14.89 -17.31 1.14
CA ILE A 87 14.88 -17.59 2.58
C ILE A 87 14.65 -19.09 2.83
N VAL A 88 13.65 -19.70 2.18
CA VAL A 88 13.33 -21.11 2.37
C VAL A 88 14.47 -22.03 1.91
N THR A 89 15.05 -21.76 0.72
CA THR A 89 16.00 -22.69 0.10
C THR A 89 17.45 -22.43 0.45
N GLN A 90 17.84 -21.15 0.61
CA GLN A 90 19.24 -20.79 0.84
C GLN A 90 19.56 -20.55 2.32
N GLU A 91 18.72 -19.77 3.01
CA GLU A 91 19.00 -19.49 4.43
C GLU A 91 18.62 -20.66 5.33
N LEU A 92 17.41 -21.21 5.16
CA LEU A 92 16.90 -22.30 6.01
C LEU A 92 17.21 -23.68 5.47
N GLN A 93 17.75 -23.78 4.25
CA GLN A 93 18.11 -25.02 3.56
C GLN A 93 16.99 -26.09 3.58
N LEU A 94 15.75 -25.63 3.46
CA LEU A 94 14.58 -26.51 3.49
C LEU A 94 14.30 -27.08 2.09
N ASP A 95 13.80 -28.32 2.07
CA ASP A 95 13.34 -28.94 0.82
C ASP A 95 12.11 -28.21 0.28
N PRO A 96 12.22 -27.54 -0.90
CA PRO A 96 11.10 -26.76 -1.48
C PRO A 96 9.93 -27.63 -1.92
N LYS A 97 10.10 -28.97 -2.04
CA LYS A 97 8.99 -29.90 -2.30
C LYS A 97 8.14 -30.13 -1.05
N ARG A 98 8.78 -30.10 0.11
CA ARG A 98 8.10 -30.26 1.40
C ARG A 98 7.57 -28.94 1.96
N PHE A 99 8.31 -27.84 1.71
CA PHE A 99 7.99 -26.48 2.14
C PHE A 99 7.89 -25.55 0.92
N GLU A 100 6.78 -25.68 0.22
CA GLU A 100 6.53 -24.93 -1.02
C GLU A 100 6.56 -23.42 -0.76
N PRO A 101 7.52 -22.65 -1.34
CA PRO A 101 7.64 -21.20 -1.08
C PRO A 101 6.36 -20.41 -1.38
N LYS A 102 5.56 -20.85 -2.38
CA LYS A 102 4.27 -20.22 -2.68
C LYS A 102 3.26 -20.34 -1.53
N LYS A 103 3.20 -21.50 -0.88
CA LYS A 103 2.31 -21.69 0.28
C LYS A 103 2.77 -20.88 1.49
N VAL A 104 4.08 -20.77 1.69
CA VAL A 104 4.66 -19.93 2.74
C VAL A 104 4.37 -18.45 2.47
N ARG A 105 4.56 -17.98 1.23
CA ARG A 105 4.23 -16.60 0.84
C ARG A 105 2.75 -16.31 1.06
N TRP A 106 1.86 -17.23 0.66
CA TRP A 106 0.43 -17.08 0.92
C TRP A 106 0.11 -16.99 2.42
N ALA A 107 0.73 -17.84 3.24
CA ALA A 107 0.53 -17.79 4.68
C ALA A 107 1.00 -16.44 5.29
N ILE A 108 2.11 -15.88 4.82
CA ILE A 108 2.60 -14.56 5.22
C ILE A 108 1.62 -13.47 4.80
N SER A 109 1.14 -13.49 3.55
CA SER A 109 0.15 -12.52 3.06
C SER A 109 -1.13 -12.58 3.88
N ASN A 110 -1.63 -13.78 4.14
CA ASN A 110 -2.81 -13.97 4.97
C ASN A 110 -2.61 -13.44 6.41
N ALA A 111 -1.45 -13.68 7.01
CA ALA A 111 -1.10 -13.15 8.32
C ALA A 111 -1.08 -11.61 8.31
N LYS A 112 -0.45 -10.98 7.31
CA LYS A 112 -0.46 -9.52 7.14
C LYS A 112 -1.88 -8.95 6.99
N ASN A 113 -2.72 -9.61 6.21
CA ASN A 113 -4.13 -9.22 6.03
C ASN A 113 -4.97 -9.33 7.31
N GLN A 114 -4.60 -10.23 8.22
CA GLN A 114 -5.18 -10.33 9.56
C GLN A 114 -4.57 -9.32 10.55
N GLY A 115 -3.56 -8.57 10.16
CA GLY A 115 -2.79 -7.71 11.05
C GLY A 115 -1.87 -8.48 12.01
N TRP A 116 -1.58 -9.74 11.72
CA TRP A 116 -0.77 -10.60 12.57
C TRP A 116 0.72 -10.33 12.41
N SER A 117 1.41 -10.28 13.55
CA SER A 117 2.86 -10.36 13.63
C SER A 117 3.34 -11.79 13.34
N PRO A 118 4.65 -12.00 13.14
CA PRO A 118 5.20 -13.36 13.08
C PRO A 118 4.88 -14.19 14.34
N ASP A 119 4.84 -13.57 15.52
CA ASP A 119 4.53 -14.26 16.78
C ASP A 119 3.06 -14.64 16.85
N ASP A 120 2.15 -13.79 16.35
CA ASP A 120 0.73 -14.13 16.23
C ASP A 120 0.53 -15.29 15.25
N LEU A 121 1.25 -15.29 14.11
CA LEU A 121 1.22 -16.39 13.16
C LEU A 121 1.70 -17.69 13.82
N GLU A 122 2.77 -17.64 14.61
CA GLU A 122 3.28 -18.82 15.34
C GLU A 122 2.28 -19.33 16.37
N ALA A 123 1.66 -18.42 17.13
CA ALA A 123 0.70 -18.76 18.18
C ALA A 123 -0.61 -19.36 17.61
N ASN A 124 -1.05 -18.90 16.46
CA ASN A 124 -2.29 -19.34 15.81
C ASN A 124 -2.10 -20.48 14.81
N ALA A 125 -0.86 -20.86 14.53
CA ALA A 125 -0.56 -21.89 13.55
C ALA A 125 -0.47 -23.28 14.19
N GLU A 126 -1.13 -24.25 13.58
CA GLU A 126 -1.02 -25.63 13.97
C GLU A 126 0.24 -26.31 13.43
N GLY A 127 0.95 -26.99 14.33
CA GLY A 127 2.05 -27.88 13.99
C GLY A 127 3.34 -27.21 13.50
N GLN A 128 4.29 -28.04 13.05
CA GLN A 128 5.64 -27.60 12.69
C GLN A 128 5.66 -26.66 11.46
N ARG A 129 4.72 -26.80 10.52
CA ARG A 129 4.64 -25.96 9.31
C ARG A 129 4.33 -24.51 9.65
N GLY A 130 3.45 -24.29 10.62
CA GLY A 130 3.10 -22.94 11.04
C GLY A 130 4.25 -22.20 11.70
N LYS A 131 4.96 -22.87 12.60
CA LYS A 131 6.17 -22.33 13.25
C LYS A 131 7.24 -21.95 12.22
N LEU A 132 7.40 -22.80 11.21
CA LEU A 132 8.35 -22.54 10.14
C LEU A 132 7.92 -21.35 9.25
N SER A 133 6.63 -21.23 8.94
CA SER A 133 6.13 -20.07 8.22
C SER A 133 6.33 -18.76 9.01
N ALA A 134 6.20 -18.81 10.32
CA ALA A 134 6.49 -17.68 11.20
C ALA A 134 7.98 -17.30 11.20
N ASP A 135 8.90 -18.28 11.21
CA ASP A 135 10.34 -18.01 11.10
C ASP A 135 10.68 -17.39 9.73
N VAL A 136 10.12 -17.93 8.63
CA VAL A 136 10.27 -17.32 7.32
C VAL A 136 9.72 -15.89 7.31
N TYR A 137 8.58 -15.65 7.96
CA TYR A 137 7.97 -14.30 8.02
C TYR A 137 8.88 -13.31 8.76
N ARG A 138 9.49 -13.69 9.90
CA ARG A 138 10.46 -12.85 10.62
C ARG A 138 11.64 -12.47 9.72
N ARG A 139 12.22 -13.44 9.01
CA ARG A 139 13.34 -13.21 8.08
C ARG A 139 12.93 -12.35 6.90
N TYR A 140 11.75 -12.62 6.33
CA TYR A 140 11.18 -11.86 5.23
C TYR A 140 11.01 -10.37 5.58
N ARG A 141 10.46 -10.06 6.75
CA ARG A 141 10.35 -8.66 7.24
C ARG A 141 11.72 -8.00 7.38
N LYS A 142 12.70 -8.71 7.95
CA LYS A 142 14.07 -8.20 8.11
C LYS A 142 14.73 -7.95 6.75
N ALA A 143 14.56 -8.85 5.80
CA ALA A 143 15.09 -8.70 4.45
C ALA A 143 14.45 -7.53 3.70
N LEU A 144 13.13 -7.36 3.80
CA LEU A 144 12.45 -6.19 3.24
C LEU A 144 12.99 -4.88 3.84
N ALA A 145 13.12 -4.80 5.17
CA ALA A 145 13.66 -3.62 5.84
C ALA A 145 15.11 -3.34 5.45
N ALA A 146 15.96 -4.36 5.38
CA ALA A 146 17.37 -4.24 4.95
C ALA A 146 17.49 -3.71 3.52
N ASN A 147 16.57 -4.09 2.64
CA ASN A 147 16.47 -3.61 1.26
C ASN A 147 15.71 -2.28 1.13
N ASN A 148 15.28 -1.68 2.23
CA ASN A 148 14.37 -0.54 2.24
C ASN A 148 13.19 -0.76 1.29
N ALA A 149 12.52 -1.89 1.40
CA ALA A 149 11.43 -2.32 0.55
C ALA A 149 10.16 -2.64 1.35
N LEU A 150 9.01 -2.49 0.71
CA LEU A 150 7.69 -2.91 1.18
C LEU A 150 7.04 -3.76 0.11
N ASP A 151 6.29 -4.79 0.48
CA ASP A 151 5.42 -5.49 -0.46
C ASP A 151 4.01 -4.87 -0.51
N PHE A 152 3.13 -5.40 -1.36
CA PHE A 152 1.76 -4.89 -1.48
C PHE A 152 0.95 -5.00 -0.19
N ASP A 153 1.14 -6.08 0.59
CA ASP A 153 0.43 -6.24 1.87
C ASP A 153 0.88 -5.17 2.87
N ASP A 154 2.18 -4.81 2.90
CA ASP A 154 2.71 -3.76 3.76
C ASP A 154 2.14 -2.37 3.43
N LEU A 155 1.82 -2.11 2.16
CA LEU A 155 1.20 -0.84 1.75
C LEU A 155 -0.20 -0.65 2.36
N LEU A 156 -0.86 -1.72 2.79
CA LEU A 156 -2.13 -1.66 3.51
C LEU A 156 -1.92 -1.71 5.03
N LEU A 157 -1.07 -2.60 5.49
CA LEU A 157 -0.85 -2.86 6.91
C LEU A 157 -0.15 -1.71 7.65
N LEU A 158 0.98 -1.23 7.11
CA LEU A 158 1.80 -0.23 7.80
C LEU A 158 1.10 1.13 7.97
N PRO A 159 0.30 1.67 7.02
CA PRO A 159 -0.46 2.88 7.26
C PRO A 159 -1.45 2.76 8.42
N VAL A 160 -2.12 1.60 8.54
CA VAL A 160 -3.05 1.34 9.65
C VAL A 160 -2.30 1.36 10.97
N GLN A 161 -1.19 0.61 11.06
CA GLN A 161 -0.36 0.56 12.26
C GLN A 161 0.23 1.94 12.61
N LEU A 162 0.74 2.68 11.62
CA LEU A 162 1.28 4.04 11.80
C LEU A 162 0.22 5.00 12.36
N LEU A 163 -0.99 4.98 11.80
CA LEU A 163 -2.09 5.82 12.27
C LEU A 163 -2.59 5.42 13.66
N GLN A 164 -2.53 4.14 14.01
CA GLN A 164 -2.90 3.65 15.34
C GLN A 164 -1.89 4.10 16.40
N GLN A 165 -0.60 3.98 16.13
CA GLN A 165 0.46 4.26 17.11
C GLN A 165 0.86 5.73 17.21
N ASN A 166 0.61 6.55 16.16
CA ASN A 166 1.07 7.94 16.12
C ASN A 166 -0.10 8.93 15.99
N GLU A 167 -0.49 9.52 17.11
CA GLU A 167 -1.60 10.46 17.17
C GLU A 167 -1.36 11.74 16.34
N GLN A 168 -0.14 12.22 16.26
CA GLN A 168 0.18 13.43 15.48
C GLN A 168 0.00 13.17 13.99
N VAL A 169 0.48 12.02 13.48
CA VAL A 169 0.28 11.58 12.09
C VAL A 169 -1.20 11.39 11.80
N ARG A 170 -1.90 10.67 12.67
CA ARG A 170 -3.36 10.46 12.56
C ARG A 170 -4.11 11.80 12.52
N GLY A 171 -3.80 12.71 13.43
CA GLY A 171 -4.43 14.04 13.50
C GLY A 171 -4.16 14.90 12.26
N TYR A 172 -2.97 14.82 11.69
CA TYR A 172 -2.65 15.49 10.42
C TYR A 172 -3.52 14.97 9.27
N TRP A 173 -3.56 13.66 9.05
CA TRP A 173 -4.32 13.06 7.96
C TRP A 173 -5.83 13.18 8.16
N TYR A 174 -6.32 13.12 9.39
CA TYR A 174 -7.73 13.37 9.70
C TYR A 174 -8.17 14.79 9.32
N ARG A 175 -7.35 15.80 9.56
CA ARG A 175 -7.63 17.16 9.13
C ARG A 175 -7.49 17.34 7.62
N ARG A 176 -6.58 16.61 6.99
CA ARG A 176 -6.35 16.66 5.54
C ARG A 176 -7.50 16.04 4.76
N PHE A 177 -8.02 14.92 5.22
CA PHE A 177 -9.11 14.18 4.58
C PHE A 177 -10.43 14.37 5.33
N ARG A 178 -11.09 15.51 5.10
CA ARG A 178 -12.41 15.79 5.70
C ARG A 178 -13.52 14.96 5.08
N HIS A 179 -13.36 14.56 3.83
CA HIS A 179 -14.30 13.75 3.07
C HIS A 179 -13.54 12.61 2.41
N VAL A 180 -14.01 11.41 2.64
CA VAL A 180 -13.49 10.17 2.02
C VAL A 180 -14.66 9.51 1.32
N LEU A 181 -14.47 9.23 0.03
CA LEU A 181 -15.42 8.50 -0.79
C LEU A 181 -14.77 7.20 -1.21
N VAL A 182 -15.41 6.09 -0.92
CA VAL A 182 -14.93 4.75 -1.26
C VAL A 182 -15.92 4.18 -2.28
N ASP A 183 -15.39 3.79 -3.43
CA ASP A 183 -16.13 3.02 -4.43
C ASP A 183 -15.94 1.53 -4.15
N GLU A 184 -16.87 0.69 -4.59
CA GLU A 184 -16.83 -0.76 -4.38
C GLU A 184 -16.60 -1.15 -2.90
N TYR A 185 -17.27 -0.44 -1.99
CA TYR A 185 -17.07 -0.60 -0.53
C TYR A 185 -17.42 -2.02 -0.02
N GLN A 186 -18.21 -2.76 -0.77
CA GLN A 186 -18.61 -4.14 -0.48
C GLN A 186 -17.50 -5.17 -0.77
N ASP A 187 -16.48 -4.83 -1.54
CA ASP A 187 -15.34 -5.69 -1.90
C ASP A 187 -14.27 -5.64 -0.80
#